data_26175618127122d11dfa5af383961736
#
_entry.id   26175618127122d11dfa5af383961736
#
_cell.length_a   1.000
_cell.length_b   1.000
_cell.length_c   1.000
_cell.angle_alpha   90.00
_cell.angle_beta   90.00
_cell.angle_gamma   90.00
#
_symmetry.space_group_name_H-M   'P 1'
#
loop_
_entity.id
_entity.type
_entity.pdbx_description
1 polymer ?
#
loop_
_entity_poly.entity_id
_entity_poly.type
_entity_poly.pdbx_seq_one_letter_code
_entity_poly.pdbx_strand_id
1 'polypeptide(L)'
;RIYQLERNRMFSYGKEIKMALYTSEDLKKMQSWPLERKIQVTQTRIIEWYQHWEGKVYVSFSGGKDSTVLLDLARRIYPDIEAVFVDTGLEYPEIRAFVKTFNNVTWLKPKMNFKQVIEQYGYPVISKRVSRQIHDVKKHGENCWAWGCFNGREKGFLNMEKWKPLIEAPFKISDQCCNVMKKKPMKEYGKKTGKKAIIGTRADESQQRVGTWLKQGCNAF
;
A
#
# COMPACT_ATOMS: atom_id res chain seq x y z
N ARG A 1 -2.63 21.13 -20.27
CA ARG A 1 -2.23 20.24 -19.15
C ARG A 1 -0.82 20.54 -18.65
N ILE A 2 0.13 20.95 -19.47
CA ILE A 2 1.51 21.32 -19.09
C ILE A 2 1.53 22.59 -18.23
N TYR A 3 0.66 23.58 -18.49
CA TYR A 3 0.58 24.83 -17.75
C TYR A 3 0.07 24.72 -16.29
N GLN A 4 -0.60 23.63 -15.90
CA GLN A 4 -1.06 23.42 -14.52
C GLN A 4 0.01 22.82 -13.61
N LEU A 5 1.05 22.19 -14.15
CA LEU A 5 2.12 21.55 -13.38
C LEU A 5 3.13 22.56 -12.80
N GLU A 6 3.29 23.73 -13.44
CA GLU A 6 4.25 24.75 -12.98
C GLU A 6 3.72 25.64 -11.83
N ARG A 7 2.41 25.72 -11.62
CA ARG A 7 1.80 26.58 -10.58
C ARG A 7 1.94 26.07 -9.14
N ASN A 8 2.38 24.83 -8.94
CA ASN A 8 2.32 24.16 -7.64
C ASN A 8 3.68 23.94 -6.96
N ARG A 9 4.71 24.75 -7.29
CA ARG A 9 6.00 24.70 -6.61
C ARG A 9 6.17 25.90 -5.68
N MET A 10 6.08 25.68 -4.38
CA MET A 10 6.53 26.63 -3.37
C MET A 10 7.75 26.07 -2.64
N PHE A 11 8.76 26.89 -2.44
CA PHE A 11 9.95 26.53 -1.67
C PHE A 11 9.81 27.02 -0.24
N SER A 12 10.00 26.14 0.73
CA SER A 12 10.19 26.49 2.13
C SER A 12 11.37 25.71 2.68
N TYR A 13 12.36 26.42 3.17
CA TYR A 13 13.59 25.90 3.80
C TYR A 13 14.31 24.80 2.97
N GLY A 14 14.48 25.00 1.67
CA GLY A 14 15.28 24.12 0.81
C GLY A 14 14.65 22.76 0.48
N LYS A 15 13.39 22.50 0.88
CA LYS A 15 12.61 21.33 0.42
C LYS A 15 11.49 21.77 -0.48
N GLU A 16 11.43 21.14 -1.66
CA GLU A 16 10.31 21.29 -2.58
C GLU A 16 9.03 20.75 -1.93
N ILE A 17 8.08 21.62 -1.55
CA ILE A 17 6.77 21.21 -1.07
C ILE A 17 5.91 20.97 -2.31
N LYS A 18 5.71 19.71 -2.67
CA LYS A 18 4.70 19.36 -3.67
C LYS A 18 3.33 19.67 -3.07
N MET A 19 2.67 20.70 -3.60
CA MET A 19 1.28 21.01 -3.25
C MET A 19 0.38 19.82 -3.62
N ALA A 20 -0.69 19.63 -2.85
CA ALA A 20 -1.70 18.62 -3.16
C ALA A 20 -2.34 18.94 -4.53
N LEU A 21 -2.45 17.93 -5.39
CA LEU A 21 -3.09 18.06 -6.71
C LEU A 21 -4.62 18.13 -6.60
N TYR A 22 -5.17 17.62 -5.50
CA TYR A 22 -6.61 17.49 -5.25
C TYR A 22 -6.96 17.93 -3.84
N THR A 23 -8.21 18.35 -3.67
CA THR A 23 -8.79 18.72 -2.39
C THR A 23 -9.62 17.59 -1.79
N SER A 24 -9.98 17.71 -0.50
CA SER A 24 -10.92 16.77 0.14
C SER A 24 -12.33 16.86 -0.49
N GLU A 25 -12.71 18.01 -1.06
CA GLU A 25 -13.96 18.21 -1.76
C GLU A 25 -13.96 17.45 -3.09
N ASP A 26 -12.85 17.48 -3.83
CA ASP A 26 -12.69 16.68 -5.06
C ASP A 26 -12.86 15.19 -4.76
N LEU A 27 -12.25 14.70 -3.67
CA LEU A 27 -12.39 13.30 -3.25
C LEU A 27 -13.86 12.95 -2.95
N LYS A 28 -14.55 13.77 -2.15
CA LYS A 28 -15.96 13.57 -1.82
C LYS A 28 -16.84 13.58 -3.07
N LYS A 29 -16.62 14.53 -3.99
CA LYS A 29 -17.30 14.61 -5.26
C LYS A 29 -17.10 13.35 -6.09
N MET A 30 -15.86 12.84 -6.20
CA MET A 30 -15.59 11.61 -6.93
C MET A 30 -16.22 10.37 -6.26
N GLN A 31 -16.23 10.33 -4.94
CA GLN A 31 -16.87 9.25 -4.18
C GLN A 31 -18.40 9.24 -4.32
N SER A 32 -19.04 10.39 -4.59
CA SER A 32 -20.49 10.49 -4.81
C SER A 32 -20.92 10.18 -6.26
N TRP A 33 -19.99 9.99 -7.20
CA TRP A 33 -20.36 9.65 -8.57
C TRP A 33 -21.14 8.34 -8.68
N PRO A 34 -22.03 8.20 -9.66
CA PRO A 34 -22.68 6.92 -9.95
C PRO A 34 -21.66 5.87 -10.38
N LEU A 35 -22.05 4.61 -10.24
CA LEU A 35 -21.14 3.46 -10.47
C LEU A 35 -20.54 3.48 -11.88
N GLU A 36 -21.35 3.75 -12.89
CA GLU A 36 -20.95 3.78 -14.29
C GLU A 36 -19.83 4.77 -14.52
N ARG A 37 -19.93 5.96 -13.93
CA ARG A 37 -18.88 6.99 -14.03
C ARG A 37 -17.60 6.54 -13.30
N LYS A 38 -17.71 5.90 -12.14
CA LYS A 38 -16.57 5.35 -11.42
C LYS A 38 -15.85 4.29 -12.24
N ILE A 39 -16.60 3.40 -12.90
CA ILE A 39 -16.06 2.39 -13.81
C ILE A 39 -15.30 3.07 -14.97
N GLN A 40 -15.92 3.99 -15.68
CA GLN A 40 -15.30 4.72 -16.80
C GLN A 40 -14.00 5.42 -16.39
N VAL A 41 -14.03 6.15 -15.27
CA VAL A 41 -12.83 6.84 -14.77
C VAL A 41 -11.74 5.85 -14.37
N THR A 42 -12.09 4.74 -13.74
CA THR A 42 -11.11 3.69 -13.37
C THR A 42 -10.49 3.08 -14.63
N GLN A 43 -11.29 2.78 -15.64
CA GLN A 43 -10.79 2.28 -16.92
C GLN A 43 -9.89 3.28 -17.63
N THR A 44 -10.25 4.56 -17.64
CA THR A 44 -9.38 5.63 -18.18
C THR A 44 -8.02 5.67 -17.45
N ARG A 45 -8.01 5.54 -16.11
CA ARG A 45 -6.75 5.51 -15.34
C ARG A 45 -5.91 4.27 -15.62
N ILE A 46 -6.54 3.13 -15.87
CA ILE A 46 -5.85 1.91 -16.29
C ILE A 46 -5.21 2.10 -17.67
N ILE A 47 -5.94 2.71 -18.63
CA ILE A 47 -5.43 2.98 -19.98
C ILE A 47 -4.25 3.95 -19.92
N GLU A 48 -4.37 5.06 -19.19
CA GLU A 48 -3.27 6.02 -19.02
C GLU A 48 -2.01 5.36 -18.43
N TRP A 49 -2.17 4.52 -17.42
CA TRP A 49 -1.06 3.80 -16.79
C TRP A 49 -0.42 2.78 -17.74
N TYR A 50 -1.25 2.02 -18.47
CA TYR A 50 -0.80 1.04 -19.45
C TYR A 50 -0.02 1.69 -20.58
N GLN A 51 -0.52 2.78 -21.13
CA GLN A 51 0.14 3.54 -22.22
C GLN A 51 1.45 4.17 -21.74
N HIS A 52 1.45 4.79 -20.54
CA HIS A 52 2.65 5.42 -19.98
C HIS A 52 3.82 4.42 -19.81
N TRP A 53 3.51 3.18 -19.45
CA TRP A 53 4.50 2.13 -19.25
C TRP A 53 4.62 1.17 -20.44
N GLU A 54 4.14 1.55 -21.63
CA GLU A 54 4.26 0.77 -22.87
C GLU A 54 3.77 -0.68 -22.70
N GLY A 55 2.70 -0.90 -21.98
CA GLY A 55 2.16 -2.23 -21.68
C GLY A 55 2.95 -3.04 -20.64
N LYS A 56 4.08 -2.53 -20.13
CA LYS A 56 4.87 -3.20 -19.08
C LYS A 56 4.24 -3.05 -17.71
N VAL A 57 3.04 -3.59 -17.56
CA VAL A 57 2.25 -3.49 -16.34
C VAL A 57 1.70 -4.84 -15.90
N TYR A 58 1.27 -4.94 -14.65
CA TYR A 58 0.55 -6.08 -14.10
C TYR A 58 -0.43 -5.62 -13.03
N VAL A 59 -1.48 -6.39 -12.78
CA VAL A 59 -2.41 -6.14 -11.67
C VAL A 59 -1.92 -6.87 -10.42
N SER A 60 -1.72 -6.13 -9.32
CA SER A 60 -1.44 -6.73 -8.01
C SER A 60 -2.73 -7.37 -7.48
N PHE A 61 -2.81 -8.69 -7.57
CA PHE A 61 -4.00 -9.48 -7.27
C PHE A 61 -3.85 -10.19 -5.94
N SER A 62 -4.75 -9.93 -4.99
CA SER A 62 -4.73 -10.56 -3.67
C SER A 62 -5.85 -11.59 -3.47
N GLY A 63 -6.72 -11.78 -4.45
CA GLY A 63 -7.95 -12.57 -4.32
C GLY A 63 -9.04 -11.90 -3.48
N GLY A 64 -8.79 -10.70 -2.93
CA GLY A 64 -9.80 -9.91 -2.24
C GLY A 64 -10.66 -9.10 -3.21
N LYS A 65 -11.85 -8.68 -2.77
CA LYS A 65 -12.88 -8.03 -3.59
C LYS A 65 -12.35 -6.85 -4.43
N ASP A 66 -11.58 -5.94 -3.82
CA ASP A 66 -11.11 -4.74 -4.52
C ASP A 66 -10.12 -5.08 -5.64
N SER A 67 -9.21 -6.03 -5.41
CA SER A 67 -8.27 -6.50 -6.42
C SER A 67 -8.93 -7.32 -7.52
N THR A 68 -10.02 -8.04 -7.19
CA THR A 68 -10.81 -8.80 -8.17
C THR A 68 -11.57 -7.87 -9.10
N VAL A 69 -12.24 -6.85 -8.56
CA VAL A 69 -12.91 -5.82 -9.37
C VAL A 69 -11.89 -5.08 -10.26
N LEU A 70 -10.73 -4.73 -9.72
CA LEU A 70 -9.67 -4.09 -10.51
C LEU A 70 -9.19 -4.97 -11.65
N LEU A 71 -8.99 -6.27 -11.40
CA LEU A 71 -8.55 -7.22 -12.42
C LEU A 71 -9.61 -7.39 -13.51
N ASP A 72 -10.90 -7.49 -13.13
CA ASP A 72 -12.01 -7.55 -14.08
C ASP A 72 -12.06 -6.31 -14.98
N LEU A 73 -12.02 -5.11 -14.38
CA LEU A 73 -12.01 -3.85 -15.14
C LEU A 73 -10.79 -3.72 -16.07
N ALA A 74 -9.64 -4.17 -15.63
CA ALA A 74 -8.43 -4.16 -16.44
C ALA A 74 -8.53 -5.14 -17.63
N ARG A 75 -9.07 -6.33 -17.41
CA ARG A 75 -9.25 -7.38 -18.44
C ARG A 75 -10.35 -7.08 -19.44
N ARG A 76 -11.31 -6.25 -19.10
CA ARG A 76 -12.29 -5.73 -20.08
C ARG A 76 -11.64 -4.87 -21.15
N ILE A 77 -10.45 -4.28 -20.89
CA ILE A 77 -9.73 -3.41 -21.82
C ILE A 77 -8.54 -4.18 -22.40
N TYR A 78 -7.80 -4.88 -21.56
CA TYR A 78 -6.60 -5.66 -21.90
C TYR A 78 -6.79 -7.11 -21.42
N PRO A 79 -7.43 -7.98 -22.21
CA PRO A 79 -7.79 -9.35 -21.78
C PRO A 79 -6.60 -10.16 -21.27
N ASP A 80 -5.42 -9.94 -21.84
CA ASP A 80 -4.20 -10.67 -21.51
C ASP A 80 -3.34 -10.00 -20.43
N ILE A 81 -3.87 -8.98 -19.73
CA ILE A 81 -3.09 -8.33 -18.67
C ILE A 81 -2.78 -9.34 -17.55
N GLU A 82 -1.51 -9.41 -17.21
CA GLU A 82 -1.01 -10.30 -16.17
C GLU A 82 -1.52 -9.89 -14.78
N ALA A 83 -1.92 -10.88 -13.99
CA ALA A 83 -2.15 -10.72 -12.56
C ALA A 83 -0.98 -11.32 -11.78
N VAL A 84 -0.58 -10.69 -10.67
CA VAL A 84 0.49 -11.20 -9.81
C VAL A 84 -0.03 -11.36 -8.40
N PHE A 85 0.00 -12.60 -7.92
CA PHE A 85 -0.43 -13.00 -6.57
C PHE A 85 0.78 -13.39 -5.73
N VAL A 86 0.84 -12.92 -4.48
CA VAL A 86 1.86 -13.35 -3.51
C VAL A 86 1.25 -14.36 -2.56
N ASP A 87 1.62 -15.61 -2.72
CA ASP A 87 1.23 -16.70 -1.80
C ASP A 87 2.20 -16.69 -0.60
N THR A 88 1.76 -16.12 0.50
CA THR A 88 2.55 -16.07 1.74
C THR A 88 2.46 -17.34 2.56
N GLY A 89 1.54 -18.25 2.20
CA GLY A 89 1.19 -19.43 2.98
C GLY A 89 0.26 -19.14 4.16
N LEU A 90 -0.17 -17.89 4.33
CA LEU A 90 -1.10 -17.46 5.38
C LEU A 90 -2.50 -17.10 4.85
N GLU A 91 -2.69 -17.18 3.55
CA GLU A 91 -3.99 -16.96 2.92
C GLU A 91 -4.92 -18.13 3.22
N TYR A 92 -6.20 -17.82 3.44
CA TYR A 92 -7.25 -18.84 3.57
C TYR A 92 -7.26 -19.77 2.34
N PRO A 93 -7.51 -21.10 2.53
CA PRO A 93 -7.56 -22.04 1.42
C PRO A 93 -8.52 -21.62 0.30
N GLU A 94 -9.66 -21.00 0.66
CA GLU A 94 -10.68 -20.50 -0.26
C GLU A 94 -10.13 -19.38 -1.16
N ILE A 95 -9.33 -18.46 -0.60
CA ILE A 95 -8.68 -17.40 -1.39
C ILE A 95 -7.72 -18.01 -2.40
N ARG A 96 -6.90 -19.00 -1.98
CA ARG A 96 -5.98 -19.67 -2.88
C ARG A 96 -6.73 -20.46 -3.97
N ALA A 97 -7.82 -21.15 -3.61
CA ALA A 97 -8.68 -21.84 -4.57
C ALA A 97 -9.31 -20.84 -5.56
N PHE A 98 -9.82 -19.73 -5.07
CA PHE A 98 -10.39 -18.66 -5.90
C PHE A 98 -9.35 -18.08 -6.87
N VAL A 99 -8.14 -17.75 -6.42
CA VAL A 99 -7.08 -17.23 -7.28
C VAL A 99 -6.72 -18.21 -8.40
N LYS A 100 -6.77 -19.53 -8.14
CA LYS A 100 -6.50 -20.57 -9.15
C LYS A 100 -7.55 -20.64 -10.26
N THR A 101 -8.75 -20.08 -10.06
CA THR A 101 -9.78 -20.03 -11.12
C THR A 101 -9.48 -18.99 -12.20
N PHE A 102 -8.50 -18.11 -11.96
CA PHE A 102 -8.12 -17.07 -12.91
C PHE A 102 -6.95 -17.53 -13.80
N ASN A 103 -7.06 -17.27 -15.08
CA ASN A 103 -5.97 -17.48 -16.02
C ASN A 103 -4.92 -16.37 -15.93
N ASN A 104 -3.73 -16.59 -16.47
CA ASN A 104 -2.63 -15.62 -16.53
C ASN A 104 -2.32 -14.96 -15.17
N VAL A 105 -2.13 -15.80 -14.15
CA VAL A 105 -1.73 -15.37 -12.80
C VAL A 105 -0.35 -15.90 -12.47
N THR A 106 0.60 -14.99 -12.27
CA THR A 106 1.93 -15.32 -11.77
C THR A 106 1.91 -15.42 -10.26
N TRP A 107 2.30 -16.57 -9.73
CA TRP A 107 2.37 -16.87 -8.30
C TRP A 107 3.78 -16.59 -7.77
N LEU A 108 3.89 -15.66 -6.84
CA LEU A 108 5.13 -15.37 -6.13
C LEU A 108 5.10 -15.96 -4.74
N LYS A 109 6.25 -16.42 -4.26
CA LYS A 109 6.44 -16.85 -2.87
C LYS A 109 7.48 -15.96 -2.20
N PRO A 110 7.29 -15.57 -0.92
CA PRO A 110 8.33 -14.91 -0.16
C PRO A 110 9.51 -15.86 0.06
N LYS A 111 10.73 -15.30 0.16
CA LYS A 111 11.95 -16.09 0.44
C LYS A 111 11.97 -16.71 1.83
N MET A 112 11.18 -16.17 2.75
CA MET A 112 11.06 -16.63 4.14
C MET A 112 9.61 -16.94 4.43
N ASN A 113 9.38 -18.05 5.15
CA ASN A 113 8.07 -18.33 5.71
C ASN A 113 7.79 -17.46 6.96
N PHE A 114 6.55 -17.44 7.42
CA PHE A 114 6.15 -16.56 8.53
C PHE A 114 6.89 -16.85 9.84
N LYS A 115 7.17 -18.13 10.14
CA LYS A 115 7.96 -18.52 11.31
C LYS A 115 9.35 -17.91 11.27
N GLN A 116 10.05 -18.04 10.16
CA GLN A 116 11.37 -17.43 9.96
C GLN A 116 11.35 -15.92 10.08
N VAL A 117 10.27 -15.27 9.58
CA VAL A 117 10.12 -13.81 9.72
C VAL A 117 9.97 -13.40 11.19
N ILE A 118 9.17 -14.14 11.97
CA ILE A 118 9.02 -13.87 13.42
C ILE A 118 10.33 -14.06 14.15
N GLU A 119 11.03 -15.14 13.91
CA GLU A 119 12.32 -15.45 14.56
C GLU A 119 13.38 -14.39 14.24
N GLN A 120 13.44 -13.93 13.01
CA GLN A 120 14.45 -12.95 12.60
C GLN A 120 14.09 -11.52 12.97
N TYR A 121 12.84 -11.08 12.70
CA TYR A 121 12.42 -9.68 12.81
C TYR A 121 11.53 -9.39 14.01
N GLY A 122 10.89 -10.41 14.60
CA GLY A 122 9.98 -10.28 15.73
C GLY A 122 8.50 -10.29 15.36
N TYR A 123 7.67 -10.28 16.40
CA TYR A 123 6.22 -10.43 16.29
C TYR A 123 5.53 -9.12 15.87
N PRO A 124 4.55 -9.17 14.97
CA PRO A 124 3.62 -8.08 14.74
C PRO A 124 2.54 -8.12 15.85
N VAL A 125 2.59 -7.19 16.80
CA VAL A 125 1.65 -7.16 17.93
C VAL A 125 0.71 -5.96 17.83
N ILE A 126 -0.52 -6.10 18.32
CA ILE A 126 -1.56 -5.07 18.42
C ILE A 126 -1.94 -4.47 17.05
N SER A 127 -1.04 -3.71 16.46
CA SER A 127 -1.21 -3.12 15.15
C SER A 127 0.15 -2.83 14.51
N LYS A 128 0.15 -2.68 13.19
CA LYS A 128 1.36 -2.30 12.45
C LYS A 128 2.04 -1.05 13.00
N ARG A 129 1.24 -0.05 13.41
CA ARG A 129 1.75 1.20 13.98
C ARG A 129 2.43 0.93 15.33
N VAL A 130 1.74 0.27 16.26
CA VAL A 130 2.28 -0.03 17.59
C VAL A 130 3.56 -0.85 17.46
N SER A 131 3.56 -1.91 16.66
CA SER A 131 4.76 -2.74 16.43
C SER A 131 5.92 -1.94 15.88
N ARG A 132 5.66 -1.00 14.94
CA ARG A 132 6.69 -0.13 14.37
C ARG A 132 7.26 0.82 15.42
N GLN A 133 6.39 1.49 16.20
CA GLN A 133 6.85 2.44 17.22
C GLN A 133 7.64 1.73 18.33
N ILE A 134 7.23 0.52 18.75
CA ILE A 134 7.99 -0.30 19.70
C ILE A 134 9.36 -0.66 19.09
N HIS A 135 9.40 -1.08 17.83
CA HIS A 135 10.64 -1.37 17.15
C HIS A 135 11.57 -0.15 17.09
N ASP A 136 11.03 1.02 16.75
CA ASP A 136 11.79 2.25 16.66
C ASP A 136 12.35 2.67 18.04
N VAL A 137 11.56 2.53 19.13
CA VAL A 137 12.04 2.79 20.49
C VAL A 137 13.14 1.80 20.89
N LYS A 138 12.94 0.50 20.66
CA LYS A 138 13.97 -0.52 20.97
C LYS A 138 15.28 -0.29 20.22
N LYS A 139 15.21 0.27 19.02
CA LYS A 139 16.38 0.54 18.16
C LYS A 139 17.08 1.87 18.46
N HIS A 140 16.32 2.92 18.77
CA HIS A 140 16.83 4.29 18.86
C HIS A 140 16.76 4.90 20.27
N GLY A 141 16.18 4.16 21.23
CA GLY A 141 16.06 4.61 22.62
C GLY A 141 15.03 5.72 22.83
N GLU A 142 15.13 6.37 23.97
CA GLU A 142 14.15 7.35 24.45
C GLU A 142 14.17 8.68 23.69
N ASN A 143 15.25 8.99 23.00
CA ASN A 143 15.40 10.24 22.26
C ASN A 143 14.64 10.26 20.92
N CYS A 144 14.00 9.16 20.52
CA CYS A 144 13.24 9.12 19.28
C CYS A 144 11.81 9.64 19.45
N TRP A 145 11.22 10.12 18.35
CA TRP A 145 9.81 10.57 18.36
C TRP A 145 8.86 9.48 18.86
N ALA A 146 9.12 8.23 18.53
CA ALA A 146 8.31 7.09 18.94
C ALA A 146 8.18 6.98 20.47
N TRP A 147 9.22 7.33 21.25
CA TRP A 147 9.18 7.37 22.70
C TRP A 147 8.11 8.33 23.24
N GLY A 148 7.95 9.49 22.59
CA GLY A 148 6.91 10.47 22.93
C GLY A 148 5.48 9.91 22.83
N CYS A 149 5.24 8.97 21.90
CA CYS A 149 3.94 8.30 21.77
C CYS A 149 3.59 7.43 22.99
N PHE A 150 4.60 6.87 23.65
CA PHE A 150 4.42 6.00 24.83
C PHE A 150 4.50 6.74 26.18
N ASN A 151 4.80 8.04 26.16
CA ASN A 151 4.94 8.86 27.39
C ASN A 151 3.99 10.07 27.40
N GLY A 152 2.82 9.96 26.76
CA GLY A 152 1.76 10.96 26.82
C GLY A 152 2.05 12.28 26.11
N ARG A 153 3.19 12.40 25.36
CA ARG A 153 3.50 13.60 24.55
C ARG A 153 2.49 13.77 23.43
N GLU A 154 2.05 12.65 22.84
CA GLU A 154 1.11 12.61 21.72
C GLU A 154 -0.32 12.35 22.20
N LYS A 155 -1.30 12.96 21.53
CA LYS A 155 -2.73 12.84 21.86
C LYS A 155 -3.50 12.01 20.83
N GLY A 156 -4.70 11.60 21.20
CA GLY A 156 -5.61 10.88 20.32
C GLY A 156 -5.03 9.54 19.84
N PHE A 157 -5.15 9.27 18.57
CA PHE A 157 -4.71 8.01 17.99
C PHE A 157 -3.18 7.79 17.96
N LEU A 158 -2.40 8.83 18.24
CA LEU A 158 -0.94 8.77 18.39
C LEU A 158 -0.52 8.39 19.80
N ASN A 159 -1.40 8.55 20.79
CA ASN A 159 -1.13 8.11 22.16
C ASN A 159 -1.12 6.59 22.23
N MET A 160 0.01 6.03 22.64
CA MET A 160 0.24 4.58 22.78
C MET A 160 0.64 4.18 24.20
N GLU A 161 0.41 5.05 25.17
CA GLU A 161 0.84 4.90 26.56
C GLU A 161 0.42 3.55 27.17
N LYS A 162 -0.79 3.08 26.88
CA LYS A 162 -1.30 1.78 27.31
C LYS A 162 -0.48 0.58 26.80
N TRP A 163 0.31 0.76 25.75
CA TRP A 163 1.15 -0.28 25.16
C TRP A 163 2.62 -0.16 25.54
N LYS A 164 2.96 0.81 26.42
CA LYS A 164 4.34 1.03 26.90
C LYS A 164 4.99 -0.23 27.49
N PRO A 165 4.28 -1.10 28.26
CA PRO A 165 4.89 -2.32 28.78
C PRO A 165 5.45 -3.26 27.72
N LEU A 166 4.95 -3.22 26.48
CA LEU A 166 5.47 -4.02 25.38
C LEU A 166 6.88 -3.61 24.91
N ILE A 167 7.35 -2.43 25.30
CA ILE A 167 8.74 -2.01 25.03
C ILE A 167 9.72 -2.93 25.78
N GLU A 168 9.37 -3.38 26.97
CA GLU A 168 10.19 -4.26 27.80
C GLU A 168 9.94 -5.75 27.53
N ALA A 169 9.09 -6.09 26.55
CA ALA A 169 8.79 -7.48 26.23
C ALA A 169 10.08 -8.25 25.90
N PRO A 170 10.23 -9.51 26.43
CA PRO A 170 11.45 -10.31 26.28
C PRO A 170 11.65 -10.87 24.85
N PHE A 171 10.81 -10.47 23.92
CA PHE A 171 10.88 -10.88 22.52
C PHE A 171 10.93 -9.66 21.57
N LYS A 172 11.37 -9.91 20.34
CA LYS A 172 11.42 -8.88 19.32
C LYS A 172 10.01 -8.53 18.84
N ILE A 173 9.76 -7.26 18.62
CA ILE A 173 8.51 -6.73 18.07
C ILE A 173 8.85 -5.88 16.86
N SER A 174 8.19 -6.11 15.73
CA SER A 174 8.35 -5.29 14.52
C SER A 174 7.16 -5.38 13.56
N ASP A 175 7.09 -4.46 12.60
CA ASP A 175 6.10 -4.45 11.51
C ASP A 175 6.64 -5.07 10.21
N GLN A 176 7.79 -5.76 10.26
CA GLN A 176 8.51 -6.22 9.06
C GLN A 176 7.82 -7.36 8.31
N CYS A 177 6.88 -8.07 8.92
CA CYS A 177 6.16 -9.18 8.28
C CYS A 177 5.56 -8.78 6.92
N CYS A 178 4.84 -7.66 6.83
CA CYS A 178 4.28 -7.18 5.56
C CYS A 178 5.35 -6.82 4.52
N ASN A 179 6.49 -6.28 4.97
CA ASN A 179 7.58 -5.93 4.10
C ASN A 179 8.22 -7.17 3.47
N VAL A 180 8.55 -8.16 4.31
CA VAL A 180 9.23 -9.39 3.89
C VAL A 180 8.30 -10.29 3.08
N MET A 181 7.06 -10.49 3.57
CA MET A 181 6.13 -11.47 3.01
C MET A 181 5.41 -10.99 1.75
N LYS A 182 5.12 -9.67 1.64
CA LYS A 182 4.30 -9.14 0.53
C LYS A 182 5.05 -8.13 -0.34
N LYS A 183 5.65 -7.09 0.26
CA LYS A 183 6.23 -6.00 -0.53
C LYS A 183 7.53 -6.40 -1.25
N LYS A 184 8.39 -7.16 -0.58
CA LYS A 184 9.69 -7.59 -1.13
C LYS A 184 9.53 -8.45 -2.37
N PRO A 185 8.71 -9.54 -2.37
CA PRO A 185 8.46 -10.34 -3.58
C PRO A 185 7.95 -9.51 -4.75
N MET A 186 6.98 -8.62 -4.52
CA MET A 186 6.43 -7.74 -5.56
C MET A 186 7.48 -6.77 -6.12
N LYS A 187 8.30 -6.18 -5.24
CA LYS A 187 9.38 -5.27 -5.64
C LYS A 187 10.46 -5.99 -6.45
N GLU A 188 10.84 -7.20 -6.05
CA GLU A 188 11.80 -8.04 -6.77
C GLU A 188 11.25 -8.43 -8.15
N TYR A 189 9.98 -8.82 -8.21
CA TYR A 189 9.29 -9.11 -9.46
C TYR A 189 9.29 -7.91 -10.42
N GLY A 190 8.85 -6.74 -9.94
CA GLY A 190 8.85 -5.52 -10.75
C GLY A 190 10.25 -5.12 -11.23
N LYS A 191 11.28 -5.31 -10.39
CA LYS A 191 12.68 -5.07 -10.81
C LYS A 191 13.15 -6.06 -11.90
N LYS A 192 12.82 -7.35 -11.72
CA LYS A 192 13.23 -8.42 -12.66
C LYS A 192 12.55 -8.27 -14.02
N THR A 193 11.28 -7.91 -14.06
CA THR A 193 10.46 -7.85 -15.27
C THR A 193 10.40 -6.46 -15.89
N GLY A 194 10.81 -5.41 -15.18
CA GLY A 194 10.59 -4.01 -15.58
C GLY A 194 9.14 -3.55 -15.47
N LYS A 195 8.21 -4.43 -15.09
CA LYS A 195 6.78 -4.15 -15.06
C LYS A 195 6.38 -3.30 -13.83
N LYS A 196 5.32 -2.50 -14.00
CA LYS A 196 4.73 -1.64 -12.98
C LYS A 196 3.38 -2.16 -12.50
N ALA A 197 3.16 -2.08 -11.19
CA ALA A 197 1.93 -2.58 -10.59
C ALA A 197 0.75 -1.63 -10.76
N ILE A 198 -0.41 -2.17 -11.10
CA ILE A 198 -1.72 -1.55 -10.88
C ILE A 198 -2.26 -2.13 -9.56
N ILE A 199 -2.59 -1.27 -8.60
CA ILE A 199 -2.95 -1.67 -7.24
C ILE A 199 -4.35 -1.17 -6.89
N GLY A 200 -5.24 -2.08 -6.48
CA GLY A 200 -6.60 -1.77 -6.04
C GLY A 200 -6.61 -1.22 -4.61
N THR A 201 -6.23 0.04 -4.44
CA THR A 201 -6.31 0.72 -3.15
C THR A 201 -7.37 1.82 -3.18
N ARG A 202 -8.12 1.96 -2.08
CA ARG A 202 -9.15 2.99 -1.96
C ARG A 202 -8.73 4.06 -0.96
N ALA A 203 -9.11 5.31 -1.24
CA ALA A 203 -8.79 6.43 -0.37
C ALA A 203 -9.46 6.31 1.02
N ASP A 204 -10.66 5.73 1.09
CA ASP A 204 -11.45 5.56 2.30
C ASP A 204 -10.92 4.52 3.30
N GLU A 205 -9.95 3.69 2.91
CA GLU A 205 -9.40 2.66 3.79
C GLU A 205 -8.55 3.22 4.94
N SER A 206 -7.95 4.41 4.77
CA SER A 206 -7.17 5.05 5.84
C SER A 206 -6.84 6.51 5.53
N GLN A 207 -6.61 7.31 6.56
CA GLN A 207 -6.16 8.71 6.43
C GLN A 207 -4.85 8.85 5.63
N GLN A 208 -3.95 7.87 5.76
CA GLN A 208 -2.71 7.85 4.98
C GLN A 208 -3.00 7.72 3.48
N ARG A 209 -4.02 6.92 3.10
CA ARG A 209 -4.40 6.75 1.68
C ARG A 209 -5.14 7.96 1.16
N VAL A 210 -5.99 8.61 1.96
CA VAL A 210 -6.55 9.93 1.64
C VAL A 210 -5.43 10.89 1.32
N GLY A 211 -4.46 11.06 2.22
CA GLY A 211 -3.34 11.98 2.04
C GLY A 211 -2.48 11.65 0.79
N THR A 212 -2.31 10.39 0.48
CA THR A 212 -1.61 9.95 -0.75
C THR A 212 -2.40 10.34 -1.99
N TRP A 213 -3.71 10.09 -1.99
CA TRP A 213 -4.58 10.43 -3.10
C TRP A 213 -4.65 11.94 -3.35
N LEU A 214 -4.77 12.75 -2.30
CA LEU A 214 -4.77 14.22 -2.41
C LEU A 214 -3.48 14.74 -3.07
N LYS A 215 -2.34 14.09 -2.81
CA LYS A 215 -1.03 14.50 -3.36
C LYS A 215 -0.84 14.16 -4.83
N GLN A 216 -1.32 13.01 -5.29
CA GLN A 216 -0.95 12.47 -6.61
C GLN A 216 -2.14 11.91 -7.41
N GLY A 217 -3.35 11.81 -6.83
CA GLY A 217 -4.49 11.18 -7.48
C GLY A 217 -4.37 9.66 -7.59
N CYS A 218 -4.97 9.08 -8.62
CA CYS A 218 -4.97 7.63 -8.86
C CYS A 218 -3.67 7.13 -9.49
N ASN A 219 -3.04 7.91 -10.37
CA ASN A 219 -1.81 7.55 -11.08
C ASN A 219 -0.64 8.36 -10.55
N ALA A 220 0.41 7.69 -10.13
CA ALA A 220 1.68 8.28 -9.66
C ALA A 220 2.75 8.09 -10.76
N PHE A 221 2.75 9.00 -11.71
CA PHE A 221 3.74 9.06 -12.79
C PHE A 221 5.08 9.60 -12.30
#